data_5eb9254ddca80415213ca45930c79cd4
#
_entry.id   5eb9254ddca80415213ca45930c79cd4
#
_cell.length_a   1.000
_cell.length_b   1.000
_cell.length_c   1.000
_cell.angle_alpha   90.00
_cell.angle_beta   90.00
_cell.angle_gamma   90.00
#
_symmetry.space_group_name_H-M   'P 1'
#
loop_
_entity.id
_entity.type
_entity.pdbx_description
1 polymer ?
#
loop_
_entity_poly.entity_id
_entity_poly.type
_entity_poly.pdbx_seq_one_letter_code
_entity_poly.pdbx_strand_id
1 'polypeptide(L)'
;MYKRQDGEALVEFAGRACYESFDKPNPRTATNEAYLHHIMEVGHTALLEHATATMYITGLSRSASHELVRHRHFSFSQLSQRFVHPDETEVVLPKLVAEDEQLSRLVMQAVDETRFVYDELLSALEEKLDEPNALLRKKQARQAARAVLPNATETRIVVTGNYRAWRHFIGARAAEQADEELRHVAVECLKLLQSKAPVLFNDFNITTLADGTQMAASPYA
;
A
#
# COMPACT_ATOMS: atom_id res chain seq x y z
N MET A 1 1.82 -30.47 -11.29
CA MET A 1 2.00 -29.07 -10.87
C MET A 1 1.04 -28.22 -11.67
N TYR A 2 0.03 -27.66 -11.05
CA TYR A 2 -1.01 -26.90 -11.73
C TYR A 2 -0.60 -25.42 -11.72
N LYS A 3 -0.38 -24.81 -12.89
CA LYS A 3 -0.13 -23.36 -13.01
C LYS A 3 -1.43 -22.69 -13.46
N ARG A 4 -2.10 -21.95 -12.56
CA ARG A 4 -3.14 -20.99 -12.95
C ARG A 4 -2.60 -19.56 -12.75
N GLN A 5 -2.84 -18.68 -13.72
CA GLN A 5 -2.43 -17.29 -13.67
C GLN A 5 -3.57 -16.37 -13.18
N ASP A 6 -4.80 -16.88 -13.12
CA ASP A 6 -5.99 -16.18 -12.66
C ASP A 6 -6.23 -16.46 -11.17
N GLY A 7 -6.23 -15.40 -10.36
CA GLY A 7 -6.40 -15.49 -8.91
C GLY A 7 -7.78 -16.05 -8.52
N GLU A 8 -8.85 -15.66 -9.19
CA GLU A 8 -10.21 -16.11 -8.93
C GLU A 8 -10.37 -17.61 -9.25
N ALA A 9 -9.81 -18.06 -10.37
CA ALA A 9 -9.79 -19.46 -10.72
C ALA A 9 -8.95 -20.30 -9.75
N LEU A 10 -7.88 -19.74 -9.17
CA LEU A 10 -7.08 -20.41 -8.16
C LEU A 10 -7.84 -20.56 -6.82
N VAL A 11 -8.59 -19.54 -6.41
CA VAL A 11 -9.45 -19.59 -5.22
C VAL A 11 -10.52 -20.66 -5.36
N GLU A 12 -11.23 -20.72 -6.50
CA GLU A 12 -12.18 -21.80 -6.78
C GLU A 12 -11.51 -23.18 -6.74
N PHE A 13 -10.37 -23.32 -7.41
CA PHE A 13 -9.63 -24.59 -7.44
C PHE A 13 -9.28 -25.06 -6.02
N ALA A 14 -8.75 -24.15 -5.18
CA ALA A 14 -8.40 -24.48 -3.80
C ALA A 14 -9.61 -24.97 -2.98
N GLY A 15 -10.76 -24.31 -3.14
CA GLY A 15 -11.97 -24.72 -2.44
C GLY A 15 -12.55 -26.05 -2.94
N ARG A 16 -12.55 -26.28 -4.26
CA ARG A 16 -13.02 -27.55 -4.81
C ARG A 16 -12.10 -28.72 -4.44
N ALA A 17 -10.81 -28.48 -4.30
CA ALA A 17 -9.84 -29.49 -3.89
C ALA A 17 -10.14 -30.05 -2.49
N CYS A 18 -10.66 -29.22 -1.58
CA CYS A 18 -11.03 -29.69 -0.23
C CYS A 18 -12.11 -30.75 -0.23
N TYR A 19 -12.97 -30.80 -1.25
CA TYR A 19 -14.12 -31.68 -1.35
C TYR A 19 -14.06 -32.60 -2.57
N GLU A 20 -12.98 -32.58 -3.33
CA GLU A 20 -12.83 -33.26 -4.62
C GLU A 20 -14.05 -33.07 -5.55
N SER A 21 -14.62 -31.84 -5.54
CA SER A 21 -15.89 -31.53 -6.22
C SER A 21 -15.71 -31.03 -7.66
N PHE A 22 -14.63 -31.43 -8.33
CA PHE A 22 -14.30 -30.98 -9.69
C PHE A 22 -15.27 -31.53 -10.73
N ASP A 23 -15.65 -32.82 -10.60
CA ASP A 23 -16.45 -33.52 -11.61
C ASP A 23 -17.97 -33.42 -11.37
N LYS A 24 -18.38 -33.08 -10.16
CA LYS A 24 -19.79 -33.02 -9.77
C LYS A 24 -20.12 -31.72 -9.02
N PRO A 25 -19.95 -30.55 -9.65
CA PRO A 25 -20.25 -29.32 -8.99
C PRO A 25 -21.76 -29.18 -8.72
N ASN A 26 -22.11 -28.66 -7.53
CA ASN A 26 -23.48 -28.31 -7.22
C ASN A 26 -23.98 -27.30 -8.27
N PRO A 27 -25.17 -27.47 -8.86
CA PRO A 27 -25.72 -26.53 -9.85
C PRO A 27 -25.72 -25.07 -9.42
N ARG A 28 -25.92 -24.79 -8.11
CA ARG A 28 -25.91 -23.44 -7.53
C ARG A 28 -24.50 -22.82 -7.49
N THR A 29 -23.45 -23.62 -7.59
CA THR A 29 -22.04 -23.19 -7.53
C THR A 29 -21.24 -23.77 -8.69
N ALA A 30 -21.89 -24.05 -9.82
CA ALA A 30 -21.27 -24.70 -10.98
C ALA A 30 -20.29 -23.77 -11.73
N THR A 31 -20.61 -22.46 -11.81
CA THR A 31 -19.72 -21.48 -12.41
C THR A 31 -18.71 -20.94 -11.39
N ASN A 32 -17.58 -20.42 -11.89
CA ASN A 32 -16.57 -19.77 -11.03
C ASN A 32 -17.20 -18.63 -10.23
N GLU A 33 -17.93 -17.72 -10.91
CA GLU A 33 -18.59 -16.57 -10.29
C GLU A 33 -19.56 -16.99 -9.17
N ALA A 34 -20.46 -17.93 -9.44
CA ALA A 34 -21.42 -18.41 -8.46
C ALA A 34 -20.73 -19.11 -7.26
N TYR A 35 -19.62 -19.82 -7.51
CA TYR A 35 -18.81 -20.41 -6.45
C TYR A 35 -18.16 -19.35 -5.56
N LEU A 36 -17.55 -18.33 -6.16
CA LEU A 36 -16.87 -17.25 -5.44
C LEU A 36 -17.86 -16.40 -4.62
N HIS A 37 -19.02 -16.07 -5.19
CA HIS A 37 -20.07 -15.42 -4.42
C HIS A 37 -20.50 -16.25 -3.21
N HIS A 38 -20.71 -17.55 -3.40
CA HIS A 38 -21.08 -18.44 -2.30
C HIS A 38 -20.04 -18.44 -1.18
N ILE A 39 -18.73 -18.56 -1.49
CA ILE A 39 -17.69 -18.57 -0.44
C ILE A 39 -17.62 -17.24 0.31
N MET A 40 -17.93 -16.12 -0.35
CA MET A 40 -18.02 -14.80 0.31
C MET A 40 -19.24 -14.74 1.25
N GLU A 41 -20.41 -15.18 0.80
CA GLU A 41 -21.65 -15.22 1.60
C GLU A 41 -21.51 -16.07 2.87
N VAL A 42 -20.86 -17.24 2.77
CA VAL A 42 -20.68 -18.14 3.92
C VAL A 42 -19.41 -17.85 4.73
N GLY A 43 -18.63 -16.85 4.36
CA GLY A 43 -17.45 -16.43 5.09
C GLY A 43 -16.23 -17.36 4.97
N HIS A 44 -16.14 -18.18 3.91
CA HIS A 44 -14.98 -19.06 3.67
C HIS A 44 -13.78 -18.30 3.12
N THR A 45 -13.42 -17.21 3.75
CA THR A 45 -12.39 -16.25 3.30
C THR A 45 -10.95 -16.80 3.36
N ALA A 46 -10.71 -17.92 4.04
CA ALA A 46 -9.41 -18.58 4.04
C ALA A 46 -8.96 -19.00 2.63
N LEU A 47 -9.89 -19.29 1.71
CA LEU A 47 -9.59 -19.63 0.32
C LEU A 47 -8.93 -18.49 -0.45
N LEU A 48 -9.22 -17.23 -0.07
CA LEU A 48 -8.65 -16.03 -0.69
C LEU A 48 -7.14 -15.87 -0.40
N GLU A 49 -6.62 -16.64 0.56
CA GLU A 49 -5.19 -16.62 0.90
C GLU A 49 -4.31 -17.26 -0.18
N HIS A 50 -4.89 -18.07 -1.07
CA HIS A 50 -4.14 -18.72 -2.16
C HIS A 50 -3.86 -17.80 -3.36
N ALA A 51 -4.62 -16.72 -3.54
CA ALA A 51 -4.40 -15.72 -4.58
C ALA A 51 -3.66 -14.51 -4.01
N THR A 52 -2.69 -13.98 -4.77
CA THR A 52 -1.84 -12.86 -4.34
C THR A 52 -1.82 -11.74 -5.37
N ALA A 53 -1.64 -10.51 -4.91
CA ALA A 53 -1.34 -9.35 -5.74
C ALA A 53 -0.14 -8.59 -5.18
N THR A 54 0.65 -8.02 -6.10
CA THR A 54 1.78 -7.14 -5.77
C THR A 54 1.53 -5.79 -6.42
N MET A 55 1.66 -4.72 -5.64
CA MET A 55 1.49 -3.35 -6.09
C MET A 55 2.76 -2.54 -5.83
N TYR A 56 3.11 -1.67 -6.77
CA TYR A 56 4.11 -0.64 -6.58
C TYR A 56 3.41 0.70 -6.37
N ILE A 57 3.60 1.28 -5.18
CA ILE A 57 2.94 2.51 -4.74
C ILE A 57 3.99 3.61 -4.72
N THR A 58 3.71 4.73 -5.39
CA THR A 58 4.53 5.95 -5.46
C THR A 58 3.70 7.14 -4.99
N GLY A 59 4.35 8.27 -4.70
CA GLY A 59 3.64 9.46 -4.21
C GLY A 59 3.09 9.29 -2.79
N LEU A 60 3.64 8.37 -2.01
CA LEU A 60 3.24 8.10 -0.64
C LEU A 60 4.17 8.83 0.34
N SER A 61 3.62 9.55 1.32
CA SER A 61 4.42 10.15 2.37
C SER A 61 5.03 9.11 3.31
N ARG A 62 6.15 9.46 3.96
CA ARG A 62 6.69 8.64 5.05
C ARG A 62 5.68 8.45 6.16
N SER A 63 4.85 9.48 6.46
CA SER A 63 3.77 9.41 7.44
C SER A 63 2.79 8.29 7.13
N ALA A 64 2.17 8.32 5.95
CA ALA A 64 1.21 7.28 5.55
C ALA A 64 1.85 5.90 5.41
N SER A 65 3.13 5.83 4.98
CA SER A 65 3.84 4.55 4.92
C SER A 65 4.03 3.91 6.29
N HIS A 66 4.17 4.68 7.37
CA HIS A 66 4.25 4.15 8.75
C HIS A 66 2.95 3.45 9.16
N GLU A 67 1.80 3.93 8.73
CA GLU A 67 0.52 3.25 8.96
C GLU A 67 0.33 2.04 8.04
N LEU A 68 0.75 2.15 6.78
CA LEU A 68 0.67 1.04 5.82
C LEU A 68 1.44 -0.18 6.30
N VAL A 69 2.67 -0.02 6.78
CA VAL A 69 3.51 -1.14 7.24
C VAL A 69 3.01 -1.78 8.55
N ARG A 70 2.00 -1.22 9.21
CA ARG A 70 1.34 -1.84 10.37
C ARG A 70 0.43 -3.01 9.96
N HIS A 71 0.08 -3.13 8.69
CA HIS A 71 -0.66 -4.28 8.13
C HIS A 71 0.28 -5.47 7.94
N ARG A 72 0.50 -6.24 9.00
CA ARG A 72 1.53 -7.30 9.11
C ARG A 72 1.28 -8.54 8.23
N HIS A 73 0.14 -8.60 7.54
CA HIS A 73 -0.15 -9.67 6.57
C HIS A 73 0.37 -9.37 5.16
N PHE A 74 1.08 -8.25 5.00
CA PHE A 74 1.76 -7.86 3.78
C PHE A 74 3.27 -8.05 3.87
N SER A 75 3.91 -8.22 2.72
CA SER A 75 5.35 -8.10 2.54
C SER A 75 5.67 -6.75 1.91
N PHE A 76 6.73 -6.10 2.40
CA PHE A 76 7.09 -4.74 1.99
C PHE A 76 8.54 -4.65 1.50
N SER A 77 8.76 -3.89 0.42
CA SER A 77 10.08 -3.42 0.01
C SER A 77 10.00 -1.93 -0.25
N GLN A 78 10.60 -1.13 0.62
CA GLN A 78 10.45 0.32 0.67
C GLN A 78 11.75 1.03 0.29
N LEU A 79 11.63 2.18 -0.39
CA LEU A 79 12.73 3.08 -0.72
C LEU A 79 13.57 3.42 0.52
N SER A 80 14.88 3.21 0.42
CA SER A 80 15.80 3.39 1.53
C SER A 80 16.45 4.77 1.52
N GLN A 81 16.16 5.58 2.52
CA GLN A 81 16.82 6.88 2.76
C GLN A 81 18.33 6.77 3.08
N ARG A 82 18.87 5.57 3.22
CA ARG A 82 20.31 5.33 3.40
C ARG A 82 21.08 5.28 2.06
N PHE A 83 20.35 5.10 0.95
CA PHE A 83 20.91 4.95 -0.39
C PHE A 83 20.44 6.04 -1.36
N VAL A 84 19.21 6.52 -1.21
CA VAL A 84 18.61 7.54 -2.06
C VAL A 84 18.67 8.89 -1.35
N HIS A 85 19.07 9.94 -2.08
CA HIS A 85 19.13 11.30 -1.55
C HIS A 85 17.70 11.92 -1.50
N PRO A 86 17.41 12.81 -0.52
CA PRO A 86 16.08 13.44 -0.43
C PRO A 86 15.66 14.24 -1.67
N ASP A 87 16.60 14.83 -2.40
CA ASP A 87 16.33 15.57 -3.64
C ASP A 87 15.82 14.70 -4.79
N GLU A 88 16.01 13.39 -4.70
CA GLU A 88 15.47 12.41 -5.65
C GLU A 88 14.01 12.04 -5.34
N THR A 89 13.41 12.66 -4.31
CA THR A 89 12.04 12.41 -3.86
C THR A 89 11.25 13.71 -3.76
N GLU A 90 9.95 13.63 -3.96
CA GLU A 90 9.04 14.75 -3.86
C GLU A 90 8.62 15.01 -2.41
N VAL A 91 7.80 16.05 -2.20
CA VAL A 91 7.12 16.34 -0.95
C VAL A 91 5.64 16.07 -1.14
N VAL A 92 5.08 15.22 -0.30
CA VAL A 92 3.65 14.89 -0.32
C VAL A 92 2.95 15.83 0.67
N LEU A 93 2.23 16.82 0.13
CA LEU A 93 1.44 17.75 0.94
C LEU A 93 0.07 17.13 1.22
N PRO A 94 -0.41 17.15 2.50
CA PRO A 94 -1.80 16.84 2.79
C PRO A 94 -2.74 17.77 2.01
N LYS A 95 -3.90 17.28 1.57
CA LYS A 95 -4.85 18.02 0.73
C LYS A 95 -5.20 19.39 1.33
N LEU A 96 -5.53 19.43 2.63
CA LEU A 96 -5.85 20.68 3.34
C LEU A 96 -4.72 21.72 3.30
N VAL A 97 -3.47 21.27 3.19
CA VAL A 97 -2.31 22.15 3.04
C VAL A 97 -2.12 22.56 1.58
N ALA A 98 -2.29 21.61 0.65
CA ALA A 98 -2.10 21.83 -0.78
C ALA A 98 -3.13 22.81 -1.38
N GLU A 99 -4.34 22.87 -0.81
CA GLU A 99 -5.43 23.77 -1.23
C GLU A 99 -5.26 25.22 -0.72
N ASP A 100 -4.32 25.47 0.21
CA ASP A 100 -4.03 26.80 0.76
C ASP A 100 -2.58 27.20 0.45
N GLU A 101 -2.42 28.28 -0.32
CA GLU A 101 -1.11 28.74 -0.77
C GLU A 101 -0.20 29.19 0.40
N GLN A 102 -0.77 29.76 1.47
CA GLN A 102 0.02 30.21 2.62
C GLN A 102 0.50 29.00 3.44
N LEU A 103 -0.37 28.01 3.66
CA LEU A 103 0.01 26.78 4.35
C LEU A 103 1.02 25.97 3.55
N SER A 104 0.84 25.87 2.23
CA SER A 104 1.80 25.23 1.33
C SER A 104 3.18 25.87 1.41
N ARG A 105 3.26 27.22 1.35
CA ARG A 105 4.52 27.96 1.50
C ARG A 105 5.19 27.70 2.85
N LEU A 106 4.40 27.68 3.94
CA LEU A 106 4.92 27.44 5.28
C LEU A 106 5.56 26.05 5.39
N VAL A 107 4.89 25.01 4.85
CA VAL A 107 5.42 23.64 4.85
C VAL A 107 6.66 23.54 3.96
N MET A 108 6.63 24.13 2.76
CA MET A 108 7.78 24.08 1.84
C MET A 108 8.99 24.80 2.41
N GLN A 109 8.81 25.94 3.09
CA GLN A 109 9.91 26.61 3.79
C GLN A 109 10.56 25.70 4.84
N ALA A 110 9.77 25.01 5.66
CA ALA A 110 10.30 24.07 6.64
C ALA A 110 11.02 22.87 5.99
N VAL A 111 10.51 22.39 4.84
CA VAL A 111 11.16 21.33 4.06
C VAL A 111 12.52 21.77 3.53
N ASP A 112 12.59 22.96 2.95
CA ASP A 112 13.85 23.52 2.39
C ASP A 112 14.89 23.69 3.51
N GLU A 113 14.49 24.19 4.68
CA GLU A 113 15.37 24.31 5.84
C GLU A 113 15.89 22.94 6.30
N THR A 114 15.01 21.94 6.38
CA THR A 114 15.43 20.57 6.79
C THR A 114 16.31 19.89 5.75
N ARG A 115 16.11 20.15 4.45
CA ARG A 115 17.01 19.68 3.38
C ARG A 115 18.39 20.30 3.51
N PHE A 116 18.46 21.60 3.70
CA PHE A 116 19.72 22.30 3.97
C PHE A 116 20.45 21.70 5.18
N VAL A 117 19.75 21.51 6.30
CA VAL A 117 20.35 20.89 7.52
C VAL A 117 20.78 19.45 7.25
N TYR A 118 20.04 18.68 6.43
CA TYR A 118 20.42 17.33 6.03
C TYR A 118 21.76 17.32 5.28
N ASP A 119 21.97 18.24 4.32
CA ASP A 119 23.19 18.34 3.52
C ASP A 119 24.41 18.76 4.35
N GLU A 120 24.22 19.71 5.26
CA GLU A 120 25.24 20.11 6.22
C GLU A 120 25.65 18.96 7.13
N LEU A 121 24.66 18.22 7.67
CA LEU A 121 24.92 17.04 8.49
C LEU A 121 25.62 15.94 7.69
N LEU A 122 25.20 15.70 6.46
CA LEU A 122 25.79 14.69 5.58
C LEU A 122 27.27 14.98 5.35
N SER A 123 27.59 16.21 4.96
CA SER A 123 28.97 16.68 4.70
C SER A 123 29.83 16.56 5.95
N ALA A 124 29.36 17.12 7.07
CA ALA A 124 30.09 17.06 8.35
C ALA A 124 30.33 15.63 8.85
N LEU A 125 29.36 14.72 8.64
CA LEU A 125 29.49 13.32 9.05
C LEU A 125 30.44 12.56 8.13
N GLU A 126 30.45 12.81 6.81
CA GLU A 126 31.39 12.19 5.88
C GLU A 126 32.86 12.56 6.19
N GLU A 127 33.09 13.77 6.73
CA GLU A 127 34.41 14.20 7.17
C GLU A 127 34.84 13.60 8.50
N LYS A 128 33.90 13.45 9.44
CA LYS A 128 34.17 13.00 10.82
C LYS A 128 34.24 11.49 10.98
N LEU A 129 33.59 10.73 10.11
CA LEU A 129 33.54 9.27 10.21
C LEU A 129 34.88 8.64 9.83
N ASP A 130 35.48 7.92 10.74
CA ASP A 130 36.71 7.12 10.53
C ASP A 130 36.35 5.75 9.90
N GLU A 131 35.76 5.78 8.71
CA GLU A 131 35.40 4.60 7.93
C GLU A 131 36.15 4.65 6.58
N PRO A 132 37.13 3.74 6.36
CA PRO A 132 37.96 3.76 5.15
C PRO A 132 37.17 3.43 3.88
N ASN A 133 36.09 2.66 3.99
CA ASN A 133 35.24 2.34 2.85
C ASN A 133 34.29 3.51 2.55
N ALA A 134 34.53 4.21 1.45
CA ALA A 134 33.77 5.39 1.07
C ALA A 134 32.25 5.12 0.93
N LEU A 135 31.84 3.95 0.41
CA LEU A 135 30.43 3.58 0.28
C LEU A 135 29.78 3.37 1.65
N LEU A 136 30.49 2.69 2.54
CA LEU A 136 30.00 2.44 3.90
C LEU A 136 29.93 3.75 4.70
N ARG A 137 30.95 4.60 4.60
CA ARG A 137 30.99 5.94 5.21
C ARG A 137 29.79 6.78 4.79
N LYS A 138 29.52 6.87 3.48
CA LYS A 138 28.38 7.60 2.94
C LYS A 138 27.03 7.04 3.42
N LYS A 139 26.90 5.71 3.50
CA LYS A 139 25.71 5.04 4.02
C LYS A 139 25.49 5.35 5.52
N GLN A 140 26.56 5.38 6.33
CA GLN A 140 26.50 5.72 7.75
C GLN A 140 26.12 7.20 7.95
N ALA A 141 26.73 8.11 7.18
CA ALA A 141 26.40 9.53 7.22
C ALA A 141 24.93 9.79 6.87
N ARG A 142 24.44 9.21 5.78
CA ARG A 142 23.01 9.29 5.41
C ARG A 142 22.07 8.70 6.46
N GLN A 143 22.48 7.60 7.11
CA GLN A 143 21.71 6.97 8.17
C GLN A 143 21.48 7.90 9.38
N ALA A 144 22.46 8.73 9.70
CA ALA A 144 22.35 9.73 10.76
C ALA A 144 21.63 11.00 10.28
N ALA A 145 22.02 11.55 9.13
CA ALA A 145 21.47 12.79 8.59
C ALA A 145 19.95 12.72 8.35
N ARG A 146 19.42 11.57 7.91
CA ARG A 146 17.97 11.39 7.68
C ARG A 146 17.08 11.65 8.90
N ALA A 147 17.64 11.80 10.10
CA ALA A 147 16.88 12.10 11.31
C ALA A 147 16.14 13.44 11.25
N VAL A 148 16.59 14.38 10.42
CA VAL A 148 15.95 15.70 10.26
C VAL A 148 14.91 15.74 9.14
N LEU A 149 14.79 14.69 8.31
CA LEU A 149 13.87 14.69 7.18
C LEU A 149 12.41 14.67 7.63
N PRO A 150 11.54 15.50 7.01
CA PRO A 150 10.14 15.56 7.39
C PRO A 150 9.37 14.29 6.99
N ASN A 151 8.30 14.01 7.71
CA ASN A 151 7.37 12.93 7.39
C ASN A 151 6.63 13.12 6.05
N ALA A 152 6.59 14.34 5.54
CA ALA A 152 6.06 14.67 4.21
C ALA A 152 6.97 14.23 3.06
N THR A 153 8.20 13.77 3.32
CA THR A 153 9.08 13.21 2.28
C THR A 153 8.43 12.02 1.61
N GLU A 154 8.37 12.02 0.28
CA GLU A 154 7.86 10.90 -0.51
C GLU A 154 8.65 9.61 -0.23
N THR A 155 7.96 8.50 -0.26
CA THR A 155 8.55 7.17 -0.34
C THR A 155 7.86 6.35 -1.42
N ARG A 156 8.55 5.32 -1.88
CA ARG A 156 8.04 4.35 -2.86
C ARG A 156 8.14 2.96 -2.24
N ILE A 157 7.11 2.16 -2.45
CA ILE A 157 7.01 0.88 -1.76
C ILE A 157 6.36 -0.19 -2.64
N VAL A 158 6.98 -1.36 -2.69
CA VAL A 158 6.35 -2.56 -3.24
C VAL A 158 5.65 -3.28 -2.10
N VAL A 159 4.38 -3.60 -2.30
CA VAL A 159 3.53 -4.27 -1.33
C VAL A 159 2.98 -5.55 -1.94
N THR A 160 3.20 -6.68 -1.30
CA THR A 160 2.66 -7.98 -1.73
C THR A 160 1.78 -8.54 -0.62
N GLY A 161 0.59 -8.99 -0.99
CA GLY A 161 -0.33 -9.68 -0.08
C GLY A 161 -1.26 -10.62 -0.80
N ASN A 162 -1.88 -11.53 -0.04
CA ASN A 162 -2.96 -12.35 -0.57
C ASN A 162 -4.27 -11.53 -0.63
N TYR A 163 -5.27 -12.04 -1.37
CA TYR A 163 -6.53 -11.33 -1.57
C TYR A 163 -7.29 -11.09 -0.25
N ARG A 164 -7.17 -11.98 0.72
CA ARG A 164 -7.75 -11.76 2.06
C ARG A 164 -7.12 -10.57 2.77
N ALA A 165 -5.79 -10.46 2.72
CA ALA A 165 -5.06 -9.33 3.31
C ALA A 165 -5.40 -8.01 2.61
N TRP A 166 -5.52 -8.02 1.28
CA TRP A 166 -5.95 -6.84 0.51
C TRP A 166 -7.37 -6.42 0.87
N ARG A 167 -8.32 -7.37 0.96
CA ARG A 167 -9.69 -7.04 1.38
C ARG A 167 -9.73 -6.42 2.78
N HIS A 168 -8.98 -7.00 3.73
CA HIS A 168 -8.88 -6.46 5.08
C HIS A 168 -8.27 -5.04 5.10
N PHE A 169 -7.21 -4.80 4.34
CA PHE A 169 -6.59 -3.47 4.20
C PHE A 169 -7.60 -2.45 3.65
N ILE A 170 -8.28 -2.79 2.57
CA ILE A 170 -9.27 -1.92 1.92
C ILE A 170 -10.42 -1.64 2.88
N GLY A 171 -11.01 -2.66 3.51
CA GLY A 171 -12.11 -2.47 4.47
C GLY A 171 -11.72 -1.56 5.64
N ALA A 172 -10.49 -1.69 6.14
CA ALA A 172 -9.99 -0.88 7.25
C ALA A 172 -9.56 0.54 6.85
N ARG A 173 -9.02 0.73 5.63
CA ARG A 173 -8.34 1.99 5.24
C ARG A 173 -9.07 2.77 4.15
N ALA A 174 -9.99 2.18 3.40
CA ALA A 174 -10.89 2.92 2.53
C ALA A 174 -12.11 3.52 3.26
N ALA A 175 -12.22 3.34 4.57
CA ALA A 175 -13.30 3.87 5.40
C ALA A 175 -13.15 5.40 5.60
N GLU A 176 -14.28 6.10 5.80
CA GLU A 176 -14.33 7.56 5.97
C GLU A 176 -13.40 8.08 7.08
N GLN A 177 -13.30 7.33 8.20
CA GLN A 177 -12.51 7.72 9.38
C GLN A 177 -11.00 7.48 9.23
N ALA A 178 -10.57 6.82 8.15
CA ALA A 178 -9.15 6.57 7.91
C ALA A 178 -8.42 7.87 7.52
N ASP A 179 -7.10 7.90 7.76
CA ASP A 179 -6.25 8.95 7.22
C ASP A 179 -6.48 9.14 5.73
N GLU A 180 -6.62 10.40 5.28
CA GLU A 180 -7.04 10.74 3.91
C GLU A 180 -6.07 10.17 2.86
N GLU A 181 -4.78 10.30 3.09
CA GLU A 181 -3.75 9.83 2.15
C GLU A 181 -3.81 8.30 2.03
N LEU A 182 -3.91 7.61 3.17
CA LEU A 182 -3.98 6.15 3.19
C LEU A 182 -5.33 5.63 2.64
N ARG A 183 -6.41 6.37 2.86
CA ARG A 183 -7.72 6.09 2.26
C ARG A 183 -7.65 6.17 0.73
N HIS A 184 -7.01 7.21 0.20
CA HIS A 184 -6.79 7.34 -1.24
C HIS A 184 -6.02 6.14 -1.80
N VAL A 185 -4.92 5.75 -1.16
CA VAL A 185 -4.14 4.55 -1.55
C VAL A 185 -5.01 3.29 -1.54
N ALA A 186 -5.82 3.09 -0.51
CA ALA A 186 -6.69 1.92 -0.40
C ALA A 186 -7.75 1.87 -1.50
N VAL A 187 -8.34 3.01 -1.87
CA VAL A 187 -9.31 3.12 -2.97
C VAL A 187 -8.65 2.86 -4.33
N GLU A 188 -7.46 3.39 -4.58
CA GLU A 188 -6.73 3.13 -5.82
C GLU A 188 -6.32 1.65 -5.94
N CYS A 189 -5.85 1.03 -4.85
CA CYS A 189 -5.61 -0.40 -4.80
C CYS A 189 -6.89 -1.21 -5.10
N LEU A 190 -8.03 -0.80 -4.55
CA LEU A 190 -9.32 -1.44 -4.83
C LEU A 190 -9.68 -1.39 -6.31
N LYS A 191 -9.57 -0.24 -6.97
CA LYS A 191 -9.87 -0.09 -8.40
C LYS A 191 -9.05 -1.05 -9.26
N LEU A 192 -7.76 -1.20 -8.94
CA LEU A 192 -6.88 -2.16 -9.61
C LEU A 192 -7.33 -3.60 -9.38
N LEU A 193 -7.68 -3.96 -8.15
CA LEU A 193 -8.15 -5.30 -7.81
C LEU A 193 -9.51 -5.62 -8.42
N GLN A 194 -10.44 -4.67 -8.47
CA GLN A 194 -11.71 -4.81 -9.18
C GLN A 194 -11.51 -5.10 -10.68
N SER A 195 -10.47 -4.54 -11.29
CA SER A 195 -10.13 -4.82 -12.69
C SER A 195 -9.52 -6.21 -12.91
N LYS A 196 -8.93 -6.83 -11.89
CA LYS A 196 -8.19 -8.10 -11.98
C LYS A 196 -8.93 -9.29 -11.39
N ALA A 197 -9.75 -9.05 -10.40
CA ALA A 197 -10.53 -10.06 -9.67
C ALA A 197 -11.92 -9.47 -9.32
N PRO A 198 -12.74 -9.20 -10.35
CA PRO A 198 -14.00 -8.48 -10.18
C PRO A 198 -14.96 -9.20 -9.24
N VAL A 199 -15.07 -10.52 -9.29
CA VAL A 199 -16.01 -11.28 -8.45
C VAL A 199 -15.66 -11.16 -6.96
N LEU A 200 -14.37 -11.06 -6.65
CA LEU A 200 -13.88 -11.00 -5.27
C LEU A 200 -13.73 -9.57 -4.72
N PHE A 201 -13.90 -8.52 -5.55
CA PHE A 201 -13.72 -7.14 -5.09
C PHE A 201 -14.84 -6.17 -5.51
N ASN A 202 -15.77 -6.55 -6.42
CA ASN A 202 -16.89 -5.67 -6.82
C ASN A 202 -18.01 -5.54 -5.77
N ASP A 203 -17.94 -6.29 -4.69
CA ASP A 203 -18.80 -6.08 -3.51
C ASP A 203 -18.44 -4.81 -2.72
N PHE A 204 -17.24 -4.26 -2.94
CA PHE A 204 -16.89 -2.93 -2.43
C PHE A 204 -17.52 -1.84 -3.29
N ASN A 205 -18.34 -1.00 -2.66
CA ASN A 205 -18.94 0.17 -3.27
C ASN A 205 -18.09 1.41 -2.99
N ILE A 206 -17.59 2.06 -4.06
CA ILE A 206 -16.85 3.32 -3.95
C ILE A 206 -17.86 4.47 -3.96
N THR A 207 -17.79 5.36 -2.97
CA THR A 207 -18.63 6.56 -2.85
C THR A 207 -17.76 7.80 -2.68
N THR A 208 -18.26 8.95 -3.13
CA THR A 208 -17.60 10.25 -2.95
C THR A 208 -18.13 10.95 -1.71
N LEU A 209 -17.24 11.39 -0.85
CA LEU A 209 -17.53 12.16 0.35
C LEU A 209 -17.81 13.63 0.03
N ALA A 210 -18.32 14.38 1.02
CA ALA A 210 -18.63 15.81 0.87
C ALA A 210 -17.42 16.68 0.54
N ASP A 211 -16.22 16.26 0.94
CA ASP A 211 -14.94 16.92 0.64
C ASP A 211 -14.38 16.55 -0.75
N GLY A 212 -15.11 15.76 -1.55
CA GLY A 212 -14.73 15.32 -2.88
C GLY A 212 -13.76 14.12 -2.88
N THR A 213 -13.33 13.62 -1.73
CA THR A 213 -12.51 12.40 -1.64
C THR A 213 -13.37 11.14 -1.76
N GLN A 214 -12.74 9.99 -1.98
CA GLN A 214 -13.45 8.72 -2.12
C GLN A 214 -13.26 7.83 -0.90
N MET A 215 -14.29 7.07 -0.59
CA MET A 215 -14.26 5.96 0.35
C MET A 215 -14.81 4.69 -0.30
N ALA A 216 -14.59 3.54 0.32
CA ALA A 216 -15.20 2.29 -0.11
C ALA A 216 -15.67 1.46 1.09
N ALA A 217 -16.77 0.74 0.90
CA ALA A 217 -17.32 -0.16 1.91
C ALA A 217 -17.86 -1.44 1.27
N SER A 218 -17.79 -2.54 2.00
CA SER A 218 -18.32 -3.84 1.61
C SER A 218 -19.09 -4.47 2.77
N PRO A 219 -20.18 -5.21 2.49
CA PRO A 219 -20.88 -5.98 3.52
C PRO A 219 -20.07 -7.19 4.02
N TYR A 220 -18.97 -7.57 3.32
CA TYR A 220 -18.12 -8.73 3.63
C TYR A 220 -16.70 -8.33 4.09
N ALA A 221 -16.44 -7.07 4.47
CA ALA A 221 -15.13 -6.58 4.91
C ALA A 221 -15.15 -6.12 6.36
#